data_d71cdc1d448e20c1ced4807084f8383a
#
_entry.id   d71cdc1d448e20c1ced4807084f8383a
#
_cell.length_a   1.000
_cell.length_b   1.000
_cell.length_c   1.000
_cell.angle_alpha   90.00
_cell.angle_beta   90.00
_cell.angle_gamma   90.00
#
_symmetry.space_group_name_H-M   'P 1'
#
loop_
_entity.id
_entity.type
_entity.pdbx_description
1 polymer ?
#
loop_
_entity_poly.entity_id
_entity_poly.type
_entity_poly.pdbx_seq_one_letter_code
_entity_poly.pdbx_strand_id
1 'polypeptide(L)'
;MRSSRSAPDPRASDPLAPGPPGYAHRGLHDGATFIENSLLAFAAALEAGAGIECDLRLTADNQVIVFHDADALRLCGSPAVIARSTLADLARFTVGNHPIPTLPQLLTLVDGHVPLLLEAKVENDVWRFGPALLAALEPYRGRYGVMSFDPRLPRWLKTNAPHIRRGLVVSDRLSNFRRWIAMTLADPQFLSVDIAAIGQPWVARVRRRLPAYCWTVRTPADRALAATHADAHIWEADGRP
;
A
#
# COMPACT_ATOMS: atom_id res chain seq x y z
N MET A 1 28.85 -18.93 -32.23
CA MET A 1 28.62 -18.47 -30.85
C MET A 1 27.28 -17.71 -30.81
N ARG A 2 26.23 -18.30 -30.27
CA ARG A 2 24.93 -17.62 -30.06
C ARG A 2 25.06 -16.86 -28.74
N SER A 3 25.10 -15.52 -28.79
CA SER A 3 24.99 -14.65 -27.63
C SER A 3 23.65 -14.91 -26.96
N SER A 4 23.67 -15.54 -25.78
CA SER A 4 22.51 -15.64 -24.92
C SER A 4 22.22 -14.24 -24.33
N ARG A 5 21.35 -13.48 -24.98
CA ARG A 5 20.76 -12.33 -24.35
C ARG A 5 19.93 -12.85 -23.15
N SER A 6 20.45 -12.69 -21.96
CA SER A 6 19.64 -12.88 -20.73
C SER A 6 18.41 -11.99 -20.82
N ALA A 7 17.24 -12.55 -20.51
CA ALA A 7 16.03 -11.75 -20.41
C ALA A 7 16.27 -10.59 -19.41
N PRO A 8 15.78 -9.38 -19.68
CA PRO A 8 15.98 -8.25 -18.78
C PRO A 8 15.40 -8.61 -17.40
N ASP A 9 16.13 -8.27 -16.34
CA ASP A 9 15.67 -8.46 -14.97
C ASP A 9 14.37 -7.67 -14.79
N PRO A 10 13.22 -8.31 -14.50
CA PRO A 10 11.94 -7.63 -14.35
C PRO A 10 11.92 -6.60 -13.20
N ARG A 11 12.96 -6.61 -12.34
CA ARG A 11 13.15 -5.68 -11.24
C ARG A 11 13.90 -4.41 -11.67
N ALA A 12 14.74 -4.48 -12.68
CA ALA A 12 15.55 -3.36 -13.18
C ALA A 12 14.72 -2.21 -13.75
N SER A 13 13.43 -2.44 -14.03
CA SER A 13 12.49 -1.45 -14.60
C SER A 13 11.20 -1.32 -13.79
N ASP A 14 11.21 -1.65 -12.48
CA ASP A 14 10.02 -1.52 -11.66
C ASP A 14 9.62 -0.03 -11.53
N PRO A 15 8.48 0.39 -12.13
CA PRO A 15 8.06 1.79 -12.09
C PRO A 15 7.70 2.28 -10.68
N LEU A 16 7.52 1.35 -9.75
CA LEU A 16 7.22 1.66 -8.35
C LEU A 16 8.45 1.61 -7.45
N ALA A 17 9.67 1.41 -8.01
CA ALA A 17 10.87 1.46 -7.19
C ALA A 17 11.00 2.83 -6.52
N PRO A 18 10.98 2.92 -5.16
CA PRO A 18 10.98 4.19 -4.44
C PRO A 18 12.38 4.81 -4.35
N GLY A 19 13.42 4.06 -4.76
CA GLY A 19 14.80 4.43 -4.52
C GLY A 19 15.26 4.10 -3.09
N PRO A 20 16.45 4.59 -2.68
CA PRO A 20 17.05 4.27 -1.38
C PRO A 20 16.20 4.60 -0.16
N PRO A 21 15.38 5.69 -0.15
CA PRO A 21 14.55 6.00 1.02
C PRO A 21 13.43 4.99 1.29
N GLY A 22 13.10 4.08 0.35
CA GLY A 22 11.99 3.15 0.54
C GLY A 22 10.62 3.82 0.59
N TYR A 23 9.63 3.14 1.20
CA TYR A 23 8.28 3.65 1.42
C TYR A 23 8.05 3.93 2.90
N ALA A 24 7.61 5.13 3.24
CA ALA A 24 7.12 5.46 4.58
C ALA A 24 5.73 4.83 4.77
N HIS A 25 5.63 3.86 5.68
CA HIS A 25 4.39 3.16 6.05
C HIS A 25 3.42 4.15 6.68
N ARG A 26 2.26 4.38 6.05
CA ARG A 26 1.26 5.38 6.45
C ARG A 26 1.81 6.81 6.53
N GLY A 27 2.82 7.13 5.72
CA GLY A 27 3.57 8.38 5.80
C GLY A 27 4.68 8.37 6.86
N LEU A 28 5.44 9.46 6.96
CA LEU A 28 6.47 9.62 7.99
C LEU A 28 5.82 10.11 9.29
N HIS A 29 5.26 9.18 10.06
CA HIS A 29 4.58 9.47 11.32
C HIS A 29 5.46 9.15 12.54
N ASP A 30 5.19 9.82 13.66
CA ASP A 30 5.83 9.63 14.97
C ASP A 30 4.82 9.24 16.07
N GLY A 31 3.54 9.17 15.72
CA GLY A 31 2.45 8.84 16.64
C GLY A 31 2.06 9.97 17.59
N ALA A 32 2.71 11.13 17.50
CA ALA A 32 2.47 12.29 18.39
C ALA A 32 2.18 13.57 17.59
N THR A 33 3.15 14.08 16.84
CA THR A 33 3.03 15.30 16.02
C THR A 33 2.47 14.95 14.64
N PHE A 34 3.01 13.92 14.03
CA PHE A 34 2.61 13.38 12.74
C PHE A 34 1.87 12.06 12.95
N ILE A 35 0.56 12.09 12.85
CA ILE A 35 -0.24 10.88 13.01
C ILE A 35 -0.27 10.08 11.70
N GLU A 36 -0.28 8.76 11.78
CA GLU A 36 -0.38 7.85 10.64
C GLU A 36 -1.52 8.22 9.69
N ASN A 37 -1.32 8.05 8.39
CA ASN A 37 -2.33 8.31 7.36
C ASN A 37 -2.86 9.77 7.35
N SER A 38 -2.08 10.73 7.85
CA SER A 38 -2.43 12.16 7.82
C SER A 38 -1.68 12.91 6.71
N LEU A 39 -2.24 14.02 6.21
CA LEU A 39 -1.55 14.85 5.22
C LEU A 39 -0.21 15.39 5.73
N LEU A 40 -0.07 15.62 7.02
CA LEU A 40 1.21 16.05 7.63
C LEU A 40 2.26 14.94 7.56
N ALA A 41 1.90 13.70 7.88
CA ALA A 41 2.82 12.56 7.77
C ALA A 41 3.23 12.33 6.31
N PHE A 42 2.34 12.57 5.36
CA PHE A 42 2.65 12.46 3.93
C PHE A 42 3.54 13.61 3.45
N ALA A 43 3.32 14.84 3.89
CA ALA A 43 4.20 15.97 3.59
C ALA A 43 5.62 15.72 4.13
N ALA A 44 5.75 15.21 5.36
CA ALA A 44 7.04 14.85 5.94
C ALA A 44 7.75 13.72 5.15
N ALA A 45 7.00 12.74 4.62
CA ALA A 45 7.55 11.70 3.76
C ALA A 45 8.04 12.27 2.41
N LEU A 46 7.30 13.23 1.81
CA LEU A 46 7.71 13.96 0.60
C LEU A 46 9.01 14.73 0.81
N GLU A 47 9.12 15.48 1.91
CA GLU A 47 10.35 16.22 2.26
C GLU A 47 11.54 15.29 2.44
N ALA A 48 11.31 14.07 2.94
CA ALA A 48 12.31 13.04 3.06
C ALA A 48 12.65 12.32 1.73
N GLY A 49 11.94 12.62 0.65
CA GLY A 49 12.09 11.96 -0.64
C GLY A 49 11.67 10.48 -0.63
N ALA A 50 10.91 10.05 0.37
CA ALA A 50 10.43 8.69 0.50
C ALA A 50 9.17 8.46 -0.33
N GLY A 51 9.01 7.26 -0.92
CA GLY A 51 7.72 6.79 -1.38
C GLY A 51 6.71 6.74 -0.23
N ILE A 52 5.43 6.78 -0.52
CA ILE A 52 4.39 6.76 0.49
C ILE A 52 3.57 5.48 0.34
N GLU A 53 3.42 4.76 1.43
CA GLU A 53 2.40 3.73 1.56
C GLU A 53 1.26 4.28 2.43
N CYS A 54 0.02 3.97 2.07
CA CYS A 54 -1.17 4.38 2.83
C CYS A 54 -2.32 3.40 2.68
N ASP A 55 -3.23 3.44 3.67
CA ASP A 55 -4.41 2.59 3.74
C ASP A 55 -5.65 3.33 3.22
N LEU A 56 -6.44 2.66 2.42
CA LEU A 56 -7.66 3.20 1.83
C LEU A 56 -8.90 2.46 2.33
N ARG A 57 -9.93 3.22 2.69
CA ARG A 57 -11.26 2.69 3.03
C ARG A 57 -12.36 3.39 2.24
N LEU A 58 -13.47 2.68 2.10
CA LEU A 58 -14.66 3.18 1.43
C LEU A 58 -15.73 3.57 2.45
N THR A 59 -16.26 4.78 2.33
CA THR A 59 -17.39 5.27 3.12
C THR A 59 -18.73 4.73 2.61
N ALA A 60 -19.81 4.98 3.35
CA ALA A 60 -21.17 4.58 2.96
C ALA A 60 -21.63 5.24 1.65
N ASP A 61 -21.19 6.46 1.37
CA ASP A 61 -21.46 7.24 0.17
C ASP A 61 -20.39 7.13 -0.93
N ASN A 62 -19.60 6.02 -0.89
CA ASN A 62 -18.58 5.68 -1.87
C ASN A 62 -17.42 6.68 -2.00
N GLN A 63 -17.11 7.43 -0.95
CA GLN A 63 -15.89 8.22 -0.93
C GLN A 63 -14.71 7.37 -0.48
N VAL A 64 -13.56 7.50 -1.14
CA VAL A 64 -12.33 6.83 -0.75
C VAL A 64 -11.55 7.75 0.20
N ILE A 65 -11.40 7.31 1.44
CA ILE A 65 -10.65 8.02 2.48
C ILE A 65 -9.34 7.30 2.80
N VAL A 66 -8.41 8.03 3.41
CA VAL A 66 -7.12 7.47 3.85
C VAL A 66 -7.22 7.17 5.34
N PHE A 67 -7.39 5.88 5.68
CA PHE A 67 -7.60 5.44 7.05
C PHE A 67 -7.36 3.92 7.19
N HIS A 68 -6.72 3.49 8.29
CA HIS A 68 -6.38 2.07 8.47
C HIS A 68 -7.53 1.24 9.05
N ASP A 69 -8.11 1.68 10.17
CA ASP A 69 -9.02 0.85 10.96
C ASP A 69 -10.43 0.78 10.36
N ALA A 70 -11.19 -0.26 10.70
CA ALA A 70 -12.59 -0.40 10.27
C ALA A 70 -13.52 0.62 10.95
N ASP A 71 -13.11 1.14 12.10
CA ASP A 71 -13.83 2.15 12.85
C ASP A 71 -12.90 3.29 13.30
N ALA A 72 -13.48 4.36 13.80
CA ALA A 72 -12.76 5.56 14.21
C ALA A 72 -12.30 5.52 15.70
N LEU A 73 -12.36 4.36 16.38
CA LEU A 73 -12.17 4.30 17.83
C LEU A 73 -10.74 4.66 18.24
N ARG A 74 -9.73 4.02 17.64
CA ARG A 74 -8.33 4.18 18.05
C ARG A 74 -7.79 5.58 17.81
N LEU A 75 -8.07 6.18 16.66
CA LEU A 75 -7.49 7.48 16.30
C LEU A 75 -8.40 8.68 16.61
N CYS A 76 -9.72 8.47 16.66
CA CYS A 76 -10.68 9.57 16.82
C CYS A 76 -11.55 9.42 18.09
N GLY A 77 -11.38 8.36 18.88
CA GLY A 77 -12.16 8.12 20.12
C GLY A 77 -13.63 7.79 19.87
N SER A 78 -14.04 7.43 18.65
CA SER A 78 -15.43 7.18 18.26
C SER A 78 -15.63 5.77 17.71
N PRO A 79 -16.70 5.05 18.13
CA PRO A 79 -17.00 3.72 17.61
C PRO A 79 -17.64 3.76 16.19
N ALA A 80 -17.62 4.90 15.50
CA ALA A 80 -18.21 5.05 14.17
C ALA A 80 -17.50 4.12 13.17
N VAL A 81 -18.27 3.23 12.53
CA VAL A 81 -17.77 2.29 11.53
C VAL A 81 -17.66 3.00 10.18
N ILE A 82 -16.46 3.03 9.61
CA ILE A 82 -16.16 3.78 8.39
C ILE A 82 -17.09 3.40 7.23
N ALA A 83 -17.25 2.12 6.95
CA ALA A 83 -18.10 1.63 5.86
C ALA A 83 -19.61 1.93 6.03
N ARG A 84 -20.03 2.38 7.22
CA ARG A 84 -21.42 2.75 7.53
C ARG A 84 -21.62 4.26 7.70
N SER A 85 -20.55 5.05 7.61
CA SER A 85 -20.55 6.49 7.77
C SER A 85 -20.35 7.17 6.42
N THR A 86 -21.07 8.25 6.15
CA THR A 86 -20.80 9.11 4.99
C THR A 86 -19.58 9.98 5.24
N LEU A 87 -18.99 10.57 4.20
CA LEU A 87 -17.90 11.52 4.37
C LEU A 87 -18.33 12.71 5.25
N ALA A 88 -19.58 13.17 5.13
CA ALA A 88 -20.14 14.22 5.99
C ALA A 88 -20.21 13.81 7.46
N ASP A 89 -20.57 12.54 7.76
CA ASP A 89 -20.56 12.01 9.13
C ASP A 89 -19.15 11.98 9.71
N LEU A 90 -18.16 11.68 8.88
CA LEU A 90 -16.75 11.59 9.28
C LEU A 90 -16.05 12.96 9.42
N ALA A 91 -16.60 14.02 8.84
CA ALA A 91 -16.03 15.37 8.88
C ALA A 91 -15.89 15.96 10.28
N ARG A 92 -16.64 15.44 11.27
CA ARG A 92 -16.54 15.82 12.69
C ARG A 92 -15.37 15.17 13.44
N PHE A 93 -14.74 14.16 12.84
CA PHE A 93 -13.61 13.45 13.45
C PHE A 93 -12.29 13.97 12.94
N THR A 94 -11.29 13.97 13.81
CA THR A 94 -9.93 14.38 13.48
C THR A 94 -8.94 13.27 13.80
N VAL A 95 -7.91 13.19 12.98
CA VAL A 95 -6.71 12.41 13.22
C VAL A 95 -5.62 13.39 13.67
N GLY A 96 -5.29 13.35 14.96
CA GLY A 96 -4.64 14.49 15.61
C GLY A 96 -5.59 15.70 15.58
N ASN A 97 -5.14 16.84 15.04
CA ASN A 97 -5.94 18.06 14.92
C ASN A 97 -6.44 18.31 13.47
N HIS A 98 -6.38 17.31 12.60
CA HIS A 98 -6.69 17.45 11.17
C HIS A 98 -7.82 16.50 10.76
N PRO A 99 -8.66 16.87 9.80
CA PRO A 99 -9.68 15.98 9.25
C PRO A 99 -9.06 14.68 8.71
N ILE A 100 -9.85 13.59 8.70
CA ILE A 100 -9.50 12.35 7.99
C ILE A 100 -9.32 12.68 6.50
N PRO A 101 -8.14 12.41 5.89
CA PRO A 101 -7.91 12.76 4.50
C PRO A 101 -8.74 11.90 3.54
N THR A 102 -9.14 12.49 2.41
CA THR A 102 -9.62 11.73 1.25
C THR A 102 -8.47 11.35 0.31
N LEU A 103 -8.66 10.31 -0.51
CA LEU A 103 -7.68 9.96 -1.52
C LEU A 103 -7.37 11.11 -2.48
N PRO A 104 -8.34 11.87 -3.02
CA PRO A 104 -8.05 13.04 -3.85
C PRO A 104 -7.16 14.09 -3.18
N GLN A 105 -7.32 14.33 -1.87
CA GLN A 105 -6.45 15.26 -1.13
C GLN A 105 -5.01 14.76 -1.04
N LEU A 106 -4.81 13.46 -0.78
CA LEU A 106 -3.48 12.84 -0.82
C LEU A 106 -2.86 12.97 -2.22
N LEU A 107 -3.61 12.63 -3.26
CA LEU A 107 -3.12 12.69 -4.64
C LEU A 107 -2.71 14.12 -5.05
N THR A 108 -3.48 15.11 -4.63
CA THR A 108 -3.15 16.53 -4.84
C THR A 108 -1.87 16.93 -4.11
N LEU A 109 -1.69 16.48 -2.86
CA LEU A 109 -0.49 16.77 -2.07
C LEU A 109 0.75 16.15 -2.71
N VAL A 110 0.66 14.89 -3.16
CA VAL A 110 1.81 14.15 -3.69
C VAL A 110 2.19 14.61 -5.09
N ASP A 111 1.23 14.98 -5.92
CA ASP A 111 1.40 15.52 -7.28
C ASP A 111 2.47 14.80 -8.13
N GLY A 112 2.59 13.48 -7.96
CA GLY A 112 3.53 12.65 -8.72
C GLY A 112 4.99 12.72 -8.28
N HIS A 113 5.36 13.48 -7.25
CA HIS A 113 6.74 13.65 -6.80
C HIS A 113 7.38 12.34 -6.34
N VAL A 114 6.64 11.50 -5.65
CA VAL A 114 7.08 10.17 -5.17
C VAL A 114 6.10 9.08 -5.57
N PRO A 115 6.51 7.80 -5.63
CA PRO A 115 5.58 6.72 -5.90
C PRO A 115 4.70 6.43 -4.70
N LEU A 116 3.46 5.98 -4.98
CA LEU A 116 2.46 5.60 -3.98
C LEU A 116 2.20 4.08 -3.99
N LEU A 117 2.09 3.48 -2.80
CA LEU A 117 1.49 2.17 -2.57
C LEU A 117 0.16 2.38 -1.84
N LEU A 118 -0.92 2.07 -2.52
CA LEU A 118 -2.29 2.27 -2.05
C LEU A 118 -2.87 0.93 -1.59
N GLU A 119 -2.89 0.67 -0.28
CA GLU A 119 -3.49 -0.54 0.25
C GLU A 119 -5.00 -0.38 0.43
N ALA A 120 -5.77 -1.05 -0.40
CA ALA A 120 -7.23 -1.05 -0.28
C ALA A 120 -7.70 -2.08 0.74
N LYS A 121 -8.28 -1.60 1.86
CA LYS A 121 -8.93 -2.41 2.91
C LYS A 121 -10.34 -2.80 2.47
N VAL A 122 -10.43 -3.81 1.60
CA VAL A 122 -11.72 -4.25 1.05
C VAL A 122 -12.48 -5.07 2.10
N GLU A 123 -13.65 -4.58 2.49
CA GLU A 123 -14.57 -5.26 3.41
C GLU A 123 -15.67 -5.99 2.63
N ASN A 124 -15.29 -7.08 1.93
CA ASN A 124 -16.21 -7.94 1.15
C ASN A 124 -16.89 -7.31 -0.07
N ASP A 125 -16.71 -6.02 -0.36
CA ASP A 125 -17.40 -5.35 -1.47
C ASP A 125 -16.43 -4.74 -2.50
N VAL A 126 -15.76 -5.61 -3.25
CA VAL A 126 -14.88 -5.22 -4.37
C VAL A 126 -15.65 -4.45 -5.45
N TRP A 127 -16.94 -4.76 -5.64
CA TRP A 127 -17.78 -4.18 -6.69
C TRP A 127 -18.15 -2.73 -6.44
N ARG A 128 -18.16 -2.30 -5.16
CA ARG A 128 -18.30 -0.89 -4.80
C ARG A 128 -16.94 -0.19 -4.73
N PHE A 129 -15.96 -0.86 -4.09
CA PHE A 129 -14.63 -0.28 -3.88
C PHE A 129 -13.91 0.01 -5.19
N GLY A 130 -13.90 -0.96 -6.11
CA GLY A 130 -13.19 -0.84 -7.38
C GLY A 130 -13.58 0.38 -8.21
N PRO A 131 -14.86 0.59 -8.56
CA PRO A 131 -15.30 1.77 -9.30
C PRO A 131 -15.02 3.10 -8.59
N ALA A 132 -15.25 3.17 -7.26
CA ALA A 132 -14.97 4.37 -6.48
C ALA A 132 -13.47 4.72 -6.48
N LEU A 133 -12.62 3.71 -6.33
CA LEU A 133 -11.17 3.87 -6.40
C LEU A 133 -10.73 4.37 -7.79
N LEU A 134 -11.27 3.80 -8.88
CA LEU A 134 -10.94 4.25 -10.23
C LEU A 134 -11.35 5.69 -10.46
N ALA A 135 -12.55 6.08 -10.03
CA ALA A 135 -13.02 7.46 -10.15
C ALA A 135 -12.10 8.45 -9.41
N ALA A 136 -11.63 8.08 -8.21
CA ALA A 136 -10.71 8.91 -7.44
C ALA A 136 -9.30 9.01 -8.07
N LEU A 137 -8.84 7.94 -8.76
CA LEU A 137 -7.52 7.87 -9.39
C LEU A 137 -7.49 8.47 -10.81
N GLU A 138 -8.63 8.63 -11.46
CA GLU A 138 -8.73 9.06 -12.86
C GLU A 138 -7.92 10.34 -13.18
N PRO A 139 -7.95 11.40 -12.35
CA PRO A 139 -7.19 12.62 -12.65
C PRO A 139 -5.68 12.51 -12.37
N TYR A 140 -5.23 11.49 -11.64
CA TYR A 140 -3.85 11.38 -11.17
C TYR A 140 -2.89 10.82 -12.23
N ARG A 141 -1.73 11.45 -12.39
CA ARG A 141 -0.71 11.05 -13.39
C ARG A 141 0.61 10.60 -12.78
N GLY A 142 0.72 10.59 -11.46
CA GLY A 142 1.89 10.10 -10.75
C GLY A 142 2.03 8.57 -10.80
N ARG A 143 3.16 8.08 -10.29
CA ARG A 143 3.42 6.63 -10.19
C ARG A 143 2.69 6.05 -8.98
N TYR A 144 1.90 5.02 -9.17
CA TYR A 144 1.23 4.33 -8.06
C TYR A 144 0.98 2.85 -8.36
N GLY A 145 0.83 2.08 -7.31
CA GLY A 145 0.33 0.71 -7.33
C GLY A 145 -0.78 0.52 -6.31
N VAL A 146 -1.78 -0.27 -6.66
CA VAL A 146 -2.87 -0.65 -5.75
C VAL A 146 -2.63 -2.06 -5.26
N MET A 147 -2.71 -2.25 -3.95
CA MET A 147 -2.54 -3.57 -3.33
C MET A 147 -3.65 -3.85 -2.32
N SER A 148 -3.87 -5.12 -2.02
CA SER A 148 -4.85 -5.56 -1.02
C SER A 148 -4.50 -6.94 -0.49
N PHE A 149 -4.93 -7.23 0.74
CA PHE A 149 -5.00 -8.60 1.28
C PHE A 149 -6.07 -9.44 0.58
N ASP A 150 -7.12 -8.80 0.06
CA ASP A 150 -8.19 -9.47 -0.67
C ASP A 150 -7.79 -9.70 -2.13
N PRO A 151 -7.54 -10.96 -2.56
CA PRO A 151 -7.09 -11.25 -3.91
C PRO A 151 -8.14 -10.92 -4.99
N ARG A 152 -9.40 -10.67 -4.60
CA ARG A 152 -10.47 -10.30 -5.52
C ARG A 152 -10.28 -8.91 -6.10
N LEU A 153 -9.67 -7.97 -5.36
CA LEU A 153 -9.43 -6.62 -5.87
C LEU A 153 -8.35 -6.60 -6.98
N PRO A 154 -7.15 -7.15 -6.80
CA PRO A 154 -6.20 -7.28 -7.92
C PRO A 154 -6.80 -8.01 -9.14
N ARG A 155 -7.62 -9.04 -8.91
CA ARG A 155 -8.34 -9.73 -9.99
C ARG A 155 -9.31 -8.81 -10.72
N TRP A 156 -10.08 -8.02 -9.97
CA TRP A 156 -11.00 -7.04 -10.53
C TRP A 156 -10.28 -5.96 -11.34
N LEU A 157 -9.17 -5.42 -10.79
CA LEU A 157 -8.31 -4.46 -11.49
C LEU A 157 -7.72 -5.02 -12.79
N LYS A 158 -7.30 -6.28 -12.80
CA LYS A 158 -6.82 -6.94 -14.03
C LYS A 158 -7.82 -6.83 -15.18
N THR A 159 -9.10 -6.92 -14.88
CA THR A 159 -10.17 -6.93 -15.89
C THR A 159 -10.64 -5.52 -16.25
N ASN A 160 -10.79 -4.64 -15.25
CA ASN A 160 -11.46 -3.35 -15.42
C ASN A 160 -10.49 -2.17 -15.56
N ALA A 161 -9.24 -2.33 -15.10
CA ALA A 161 -8.21 -1.29 -15.16
C ALA A 161 -6.81 -1.92 -15.32
N PRO A 162 -6.52 -2.62 -16.42
CA PRO A 162 -5.28 -3.38 -16.60
C PRO A 162 -4.01 -2.52 -16.59
N HIS A 163 -4.13 -1.21 -16.78
CA HIS A 163 -3.05 -0.24 -16.71
C HIS A 163 -2.60 0.04 -15.27
N ILE A 164 -3.45 -0.21 -14.27
CA ILE A 164 -3.09 -0.04 -12.86
C ILE A 164 -2.21 -1.20 -12.42
N ARG A 165 -1.07 -0.87 -11.84
CA ARG A 165 -0.17 -1.86 -11.24
C ARG A 165 -0.79 -2.43 -9.98
N ARG A 166 -1.01 -3.74 -9.97
CA ARG A 166 -1.75 -4.45 -8.92
C ARG A 166 -0.85 -5.33 -8.08
N GLY A 167 -0.98 -5.23 -6.77
CA GLY A 167 -0.23 -5.99 -5.79
C GLY A 167 -1.11 -6.90 -4.93
N LEU A 168 -0.51 -7.94 -4.37
CA LEU A 168 -1.11 -8.75 -3.32
C LEU A 168 -0.32 -8.57 -2.02
N VAL A 169 -1.03 -8.23 -0.94
CA VAL A 169 -0.45 -8.19 0.40
C VAL A 169 -0.52 -9.58 1.01
N VAL A 170 0.61 -10.10 1.51
CA VAL A 170 0.73 -11.47 2.02
C VAL A 170 1.25 -11.44 3.46
N SER A 171 0.44 -11.91 4.39
CA SER A 171 0.82 -12.12 5.79
C SER A 171 1.53 -13.47 5.96
N ASP A 172 2.40 -13.55 6.98
CA ASP A 172 3.02 -14.77 7.48
C ASP A 172 2.01 -15.86 7.89
N ARG A 173 0.79 -15.42 8.32
CA ARG A 173 -0.29 -16.31 8.80
C ARG A 173 -0.98 -17.09 7.69
N LEU A 174 -0.75 -16.77 6.41
CA LEU A 174 -1.35 -17.52 5.32
C LEU A 174 -0.71 -18.89 5.14
N SER A 175 -1.51 -19.96 5.20
CA SER A 175 -1.06 -21.30 4.85
C SER A 175 -0.60 -21.38 3.38
N ASN A 176 0.26 -22.34 3.05
CA ASN A 176 0.76 -22.53 1.68
C ASN A 176 -0.36 -22.65 0.64
N PHE A 177 -1.42 -23.40 1.00
CA PHE A 177 -2.57 -23.61 0.12
C PHE A 177 -3.37 -22.31 -0.10
N ARG A 178 -3.68 -21.59 0.97
CA ARG A 178 -4.41 -20.30 0.86
C ARG A 178 -3.59 -19.27 0.10
N ARG A 179 -2.28 -19.21 0.33
CA ARG A 179 -1.37 -18.33 -0.42
C ARG A 179 -1.36 -18.69 -1.91
N TRP A 180 -1.30 -19.97 -2.24
CA TRP A 180 -1.36 -20.41 -3.65
C TRP A 180 -2.67 -19.98 -4.31
N ILE A 181 -3.82 -20.17 -3.66
CA ILE A 181 -5.12 -19.70 -4.16
C ILE A 181 -5.10 -18.17 -4.36
N ALA A 182 -4.66 -17.41 -3.34
CA ALA A 182 -4.63 -15.96 -3.40
C ALA A 182 -3.75 -15.44 -4.55
N MET A 183 -2.56 -16.02 -4.72
CA MET A 183 -1.64 -15.69 -5.81
C MET A 183 -2.24 -15.99 -7.18
N THR A 184 -2.87 -17.16 -7.33
CA THR A 184 -3.49 -17.58 -8.60
C THR A 184 -4.69 -16.68 -8.94
N LEU A 185 -5.52 -16.33 -7.95
CA LEU A 185 -6.68 -15.48 -8.14
C LEU A 185 -6.28 -14.02 -8.45
N ALA A 186 -5.38 -13.47 -7.66
CA ALA A 186 -4.95 -12.08 -7.78
C ALA A 186 -4.17 -11.81 -9.07
N ASP A 187 -3.35 -12.76 -9.53
CA ASP A 187 -2.39 -12.60 -10.61
C ASP A 187 -1.63 -11.25 -10.46
N PRO A 188 -0.89 -11.09 -9.35
CA PRO A 188 -0.28 -9.82 -8.99
C PRO A 188 0.93 -9.50 -9.87
N GLN A 189 1.28 -8.23 -9.96
CA GLN A 189 2.48 -7.73 -10.63
C GLN A 189 3.60 -7.37 -9.64
N PHE A 190 3.28 -7.31 -8.35
CA PHE A 190 4.22 -7.22 -7.24
C PHE A 190 3.59 -7.83 -5.97
N LEU A 191 4.40 -8.12 -4.98
CA LEU A 191 3.97 -8.56 -3.66
C LEU A 191 4.36 -7.54 -2.61
N SER A 192 3.52 -7.43 -1.56
CA SER A 192 3.85 -6.76 -0.31
C SER A 192 3.84 -7.84 0.78
N VAL A 193 5.02 -8.22 1.27
CA VAL A 193 5.22 -9.42 2.11
C VAL A 193 5.57 -9.00 3.53
N ASP A 194 4.92 -9.66 4.50
CA ASP A 194 5.22 -9.50 5.92
C ASP A 194 6.69 -9.80 6.23
N ILE A 195 7.31 -8.97 7.09
CA ILE A 195 8.71 -9.13 7.51
C ILE A 195 8.98 -10.53 8.10
N ALA A 196 8.02 -11.11 8.81
CA ALA A 196 8.15 -12.45 9.37
C ALA A 196 8.20 -13.57 8.29
N ALA A 197 7.78 -13.26 7.06
CA ALA A 197 7.78 -14.21 5.94
C ALA A 197 8.85 -13.92 4.89
N ILE A 198 9.49 -12.74 4.91
CA ILE A 198 10.32 -12.26 3.80
C ILE A 198 11.50 -13.18 3.47
N GLY A 199 12.10 -13.81 4.47
CA GLY A 199 13.21 -14.75 4.31
C GLY A 199 12.82 -16.17 3.87
N GLN A 200 11.52 -16.46 3.68
CA GLN A 200 11.07 -17.82 3.35
C GLN A 200 11.41 -18.20 1.90
N PRO A 201 11.70 -19.50 1.61
CA PRO A 201 12.11 -19.96 0.28
C PRO A 201 11.09 -19.67 -0.84
N TRP A 202 9.79 -19.62 -0.51
CA TRP A 202 8.77 -19.28 -1.49
C TRP A 202 8.87 -17.82 -1.97
N VAL A 203 9.25 -16.87 -1.08
CA VAL A 203 9.47 -15.47 -1.44
C VAL A 203 10.63 -15.37 -2.44
N ALA A 204 11.77 -16.01 -2.13
CA ALA A 204 12.92 -16.04 -3.03
C ALA A 204 12.58 -16.62 -4.40
N ARG A 205 11.67 -17.60 -4.46
CA ARG A 205 11.19 -18.19 -5.74
C ARG A 205 10.32 -17.19 -6.52
N VAL A 206 9.39 -16.53 -5.86
CA VAL A 206 8.48 -15.55 -6.51
C VAL A 206 9.26 -14.32 -6.95
N ARG A 207 10.21 -13.84 -6.13
CA ARG A 207 11.04 -12.67 -6.40
C ARG A 207 11.87 -12.77 -7.69
N ARG A 208 12.06 -13.98 -8.24
CA ARG A 208 12.66 -14.15 -9.57
C ARG A 208 11.77 -13.67 -10.72
N ARG A 209 10.48 -13.39 -10.46
CA ARG A 209 9.48 -13.03 -11.48
C ARG A 209 8.74 -11.73 -11.17
N LEU A 210 8.56 -11.41 -9.88
CA LEU A 210 7.80 -10.27 -9.41
C LEU A 210 8.61 -9.54 -8.34
N PRO A 211 8.60 -8.20 -8.30
CA PRO A 211 9.11 -7.45 -7.16
C PRO A 211 8.39 -7.85 -5.88
N ALA A 212 9.15 -7.95 -4.78
CA ALA A 212 8.63 -8.20 -3.45
C ALA A 212 9.05 -7.05 -2.51
N TYR A 213 8.08 -6.29 -2.02
CA TYR A 213 8.25 -5.25 -1.01
C TYR A 213 8.01 -5.85 0.37
N CYS A 214 8.68 -5.33 1.39
CA CYS A 214 8.63 -5.89 2.75
C CYS A 214 7.96 -4.91 3.72
N TRP A 215 6.94 -5.36 4.44
CA TRP A 215 6.25 -4.61 5.49
C TRP A 215 6.16 -5.42 6.80
N THR A 216 6.10 -4.86 7.99
CA THR A 216 6.54 -3.48 8.23
C THR A 216 7.94 -3.57 8.83
N VAL A 217 8.87 -2.86 8.23
CA VAL A 217 10.26 -2.80 8.68
C VAL A 217 10.34 -1.75 9.78
N ARG A 218 10.61 -2.17 11.04
CA ARG A 218 10.55 -1.30 12.23
C ARG A 218 11.87 -1.12 12.94
N THR A 219 12.79 -2.06 12.74
CA THR A 219 14.05 -2.11 13.49
C THR A 219 15.25 -2.20 12.55
N PRO A 220 16.47 -1.88 13.02
CA PRO A 220 17.69 -2.13 12.24
C PRO A 220 17.86 -3.60 11.83
N ALA A 221 17.41 -4.56 12.65
CA ALA A 221 17.42 -5.98 12.31
C ALA A 221 16.47 -6.31 11.17
N ASP A 222 15.22 -5.78 11.20
CA ASP A 222 14.26 -5.92 10.11
C ASP A 222 14.81 -5.32 8.81
N ARG A 223 15.45 -4.15 8.89
CA ARG A 223 16.08 -3.49 7.75
C ARG A 223 17.16 -4.36 7.11
N ALA A 224 18.05 -4.96 7.92
CA ALA A 224 19.09 -5.86 7.43
C ALA A 224 18.48 -7.11 6.75
N LEU A 225 17.42 -7.68 7.33
CA LEU A 225 16.70 -8.81 6.76
C LEU A 225 16.02 -8.41 5.44
N ALA A 226 15.29 -7.31 5.41
CA ALA A 226 14.61 -6.82 4.22
C ALA A 226 15.59 -6.44 3.11
N ALA A 227 16.74 -5.84 3.41
CA ALA A 227 17.78 -5.52 2.44
C ALA A 227 18.29 -6.75 1.67
N THR A 228 18.30 -7.92 2.32
CA THR A 228 18.70 -9.18 1.70
C THR A 228 17.59 -9.80 0.85
N HIS A 229 16.35 -9.70 1.30
CA HIS A 229 15.24 -10.52 0.80
C HIS A 229 14.13 -9.75 0.08
N ALA A 230 14.13 -8.40 0.12
CA ALA A 230 13.14 -7.56 -0.57
C ALA A 230 13.74 -6.70 -1.67
N ASP A 231 12.89 -6.11 -2.50
CA ASP A 231 13.24 -5.15 -3.55
C ASP A 231 12.97 -3.70 -3.10
N ALA A 232 12.11 -3.52 -2.09
CA ALA A 232 11.87 -2.24 -1.40
C ALA A 232 11.36 -2.50 0.03
N HIS A 233 11.58 -1.51 0.89
CA HIS A 233 11.15 -1.52 2.28
C HIS A 233 9.92 -0.62 2.45
N ILE A 234 8.92 -1.11 3.15
CA ILE A 234 7.81 -0.32 3.70
C ILE A 234 8.09 -0.24 5.20
N TRP A 235 8.53 0.92 5.66
CA TRP A 235 9.14 1.10 6.96
C TRP A 235 8.44 2.15 7.82
N GLU A 236 8.64 2.03 9.13
CA GLU A 236 8.29 3.04 10.13
C GLU A 236 9.35 3.07 11.25
N ALA A 237 9.37 4.10 12.06
CA ALA A 237 10.28 4.27 13.19
C ALA A 237 11.76 4.03 12.79
N ASP A 238 12.49 3.19 13.54
CA ASP A 238 13.92 2.88 13.32
C ASP A 238 14.17 1.95 12.12
N GLY A 239 13.13 1.52 11.43
CA GLY A 239 13.22 0.75 10.18
C GLY A 239 13.61 1.58 8.96
N ARG A 240 13.67 2.91 9.08
CA ARG A 240 14.08 3.83 8.01
C ARG A 240 15.48 3.47 7.48
N PRO A 241 15.65 3.34 6.12
CA PRO A 241 16.95 3.06 5.49
C PRO A 241 18.02 4.12 5.75
#